data_d830f68e6e83eefea1c93b500fbbda1f
#
_entry.id   d830f68e6e83eefea1c93b500fbbda1f
#
_cell.length_a   1.000
_cell.length_b   1.000
_cell.length_c   1.000
_cell.angle_alpha   90.00
_cell.angle_beta   90.00
_cell.angle_gamma   90.00
#
_symmetry.space_group_name_H-M   'P 1'
#
loop_
_entity.id
_entity.type
_entity.pdbx_description
1 polymer ?
#
loop_
_entity_poly.entity_id
_entity_poly.type
_entity_poly.pdbx_seq_one_letter_code
_entity_poly.pdbx_strand_id
1 'polypeptide(L)'
;MKIRCDFFRADVMSNLGTIQEYLLTMEKQLELLCETKGALLRAECESWEDLQAELPGFEMTFNQVFPRCLRYSFIVFLYSAVETELEALRRELIKRRKLSEVPVSAKATPLERCKTFLCTNFSLDFGSIPVWEKLLTLEKVRDCIAHTGGQIEVSRDRAFLERMAKSDIGFGISEHSVFRGRLRIEKEFCFSSANAAITFFDFVFERTGFGPARLTFDT
;
A
#
# COMPACT_ATOMS: atom_id res chain seq x y z
N MET A 1 1.31 9.54 -37.52
CA MET A 1 1.05 8.92 -36.21
C MET A 1 1.34 9.94 -35.12
N LYS A 2 0.33 10.49 -34.44
CA LYS A 2 0.52 11.37 -33.27
C LYS A 2 0.19 10.58 -32.04
N ILE A 3 1.19 10.37 -31.17
CA ILE A 3 1.00 9.81 -29.85
C ILE A 3 0.54 10.97 -28.94
N ARG A 4 -0.72 10.99 -28.55
CA ARG A 4 -1.18 11.85 -27.45
C ARG A 4 -1.10 11.04 -26.16
N CYS A 5 0.04 11.12 -25.50
CA CYS A 5 0.21 10.56 -24.16
C CYS A 5 0.22 11.72 -23.17
N ASP A 6 -0.55 11.63 -22.11
CA ASP A 6 -0.36 12.50 -20.97
C ASP A 6 0.79 11.94 -20.14
N PHE A 7 1.95 12.56 -20.26
CA PHE A 7 3.19 12.10 -19.61
C PHE A 7 3.06 12.06 -18.10
N PHE A 8 2.35 13.01 -17.51
CA PHE A 8 2.15 13.02 -16.05
C PHE A 8 1.34 11.80 -15.58
N ARG A 9 0.20 11.51 -16.27
CA ARG A 9 -0.58 10.29 -15.99
C ARG A 9 0.27 9.03 -16.18
N ALA A 10 1.00 8.96 -17.29
CA ALA A 10 1.84 7.81 -17.59
C ALA A 10 2.92 7.58 -16.52
N ASP A 11 3.56 8.65 -16.03
CA ASP A 11 4.59 8.60 -15.00
C ASP A 11 4.02 8.09 -13.68
N VAL A 12 2.94 8.68 -13.18
CA VAL A 12 2.27 8.25 -11.95
C VAL A 12 1.83 6.79 -12.03
N MET A 13 1.18 6.39 -13.11
CA MET A 13 0.68 5.02 -13.29
C MET A 13 1.83 4.01 -13.40
N SER A 14 2.91 4.38 -14.08
CA SER A 14 4.13 3.56 -14.18
C SER A 14 4.80 3.40 -12.82
N ASN A 15 4.91 4.48 -12.03
CA ASN A 15 5.50 4.43 -10.70
C ASN A 15 4.70 3.50 -9.77
N LEU A 16 3.38 3.64 -9.71
CA LEU A 16 2.52 2.78 -8.89
C LEU A 16 2.56 1.31 -9.37
N GLY A 17 2.59 1.08 -10.68
CA GLY A 17 2.75 -0.25 -11.25
C GLY A 17 4.09 -0.89 -10.87
N THR A 18 5.18 -0.12 -10.92
CA THR A 18 6.51 -0.57 -10.50
C THR A 18 6.55 -0.94 -9.00
N ILE A 19 5.86 -0.19 -8.15
CA ILE A 19 5.74 -0.50 -6.71
C ILE A 19 5.02 -1.84 -6.51
N GLN A 20 3.98 -2.11 -7.30
CA GLN A 20 3.26 -3.39 -7.25
C GLN A 20 4.14 -4.55 -7.72
N GLU A 21 4.87 -4.39 -8.81
CA GLU A 21 5.83 -5.40 -9.31
C GLU A 21 6.98 -5.66 -8.32
N TYR A 22 7.44 -4.60 -7.64
CA TYR A 22 8.41 -4.74 -6.55
C TYR A 22 7.90 -5.68 -5.45
N LEU A 23 6.66 -5.49 -4.98
CA LEU A 23 6.06 -6.37 -3.98
C LEU A 23 6.02 -7.82 -4.47
N LEU A 24 5.53 -8.04 -5.69
CA LEU A 24 5.44 -9.39 -6.27
C LEU A 24 6.80 -10.07 -6.30
N THR A 25 7.81 -9.34 -6.72
CA THR A 25 9.19 -9.83 -6.79
C THR A 25 9.72 -10.18 -5.40
N MET A 26 9.51 -9.31 -4.42
CA MET A 26 10.02 -9.51 -3.05
C MET A 26 9.31 -10.66 -2.32
N GLU A 27 8.00 -10.83 -2.47
CA GLU A 27 7.28 -11.98 -1.91
C GLU A 27 7.81 -13.30 -2.52
N LYS A 28 8.02 -13.35 -3.85
CA LYS A 28 8.61 -14.52 -4.51
C LYS A 28 10.03 -14.81 -4.05
N GLN A 29 10.86 -13.77 -3.88
CA GLN A 29 12.23 -13.95 -3.38
C GLN A 29 12.26 -14.47 -1.93
N LEU A 30 11.31 -14.02 -1.11
CA LEU A 30 11.17 -14.49 0.26
C LEU A 30 10.75 -15.98 0.30
N GLU A 31 9.82 -16.41 -0.56
CA GLU A 31 9.41 -17.80 -0.71
C GLU A 31 10.63 -18.67 -1.12
N LEU A 32 11.36 -18.26 -2.14
CA LEU A 32 12.57 -18.99 -2.61
C LEU A 32 13.67 -19.05 -1.55
N LEU A 33 13.87 -17.96 -0.80
CA LEU A 33 14.85 -17.93 0.29
C LEU A 33 14.46 -18.91 1.41
N CYS A 34 13.17 -18.95 1.77
CA CYS A 34 12.64 -19.89 2.75
C CYS A 34 12.89 -21.34 2.33
N GLU A 35 12.57 -21.69 1.08
CA GLU A 35 12.80 -23.04 0.53
C GLU A 35 14.28 -23.41 0.57
N THR A 36 15.15 -22.52 0.08
CA THR A 36 16.60 -22.74 0.02
C THR A 36 17.19 -22.93 1.42
N LYS A 37 16.85 -22.05 2.35
CA LYS A 37 17.35 -22.12 3.74
C LYS A 37 16.78 -23.33 4.48
N GLY A 38 15.53 -23.70 4.24
CA GLY A 38 14.94 -24.92 4.80
C GLY A 38 15.58 -26.21 4.26
N ALA A 39 16.01 -26.22 3.00
CA ALA A 39 16.78 -27.35 2.44
C ALA A 39 18.18 -27.44 3.06
N LEU A 40 18.86 -26.31 3.24
CA LEU A 40 20.17 -26.26 3.90
C LEU A 40 20.07 -26.72 5.35
N LEU A 41 19.11 -26.22 6.12
CA LEU A 41 18.90 -26.64 7.51
C LEU A 41 18.76 -28.17 7.63
N ARG A 42 17.95 -28.77 6.77
CA ARG A 42 17.78 -30.24 6.75
C ARG A 42 19.06 -30.98 6.37
N ALA A 43 19.93 -30.40 5.54
CA ALA A 43 21.19 -31.00 5.14
C ALA A 43 22.29 -30.86 6.18
N GLU A 44 22.23 -29.82 7.01
CA GLU A 44 23.22 -29.53 8.06
C GLU A 44 22.94 -30.25 9.38
N CYS A 45 21.68 -30.64 9.66
CA CYS A 45 21.35 -31.40 10.86
C CYS A 45 21.79 -32.88 10.72
N GLU A 46 22.53 -33.36 11.73
CA GLU A 46 23.04 -34.74 11.76
C GLU A 46 21.97 -35.74 12.24
N SER A 47 20.98 -35.27 12.98
CA SER A 47 19.88 -36.06 13.53
C SER A 47 18.51 -35.39 13.38
N TRP A 48 17.47 -36.21 13.56
CA TRP A 48 16.09 -35.69 13.62
C TRP A 48 15.86 -34.78 14.84
N GLU A 49 16.50 -35.11 15.94
CA GLU A 49 16.45 -34.35 17.19
C GLU A 49 17.06 -32.96 16.99
N ASP A 50 18.21 -32.84 16.31
CA ASP A 50 18.83 -31.56 15.97
C ASP A 50 17.92 -30.73 15.09
N LEU A 51 17.35 -31.34 14.06
CA LEU A 51 16.40 -30.64 13.18
C LEU A 51 15.18 -30.12 13.95
N GLN A 52 14.61 -30.92 14.84
CA GLN A 52 13.47 -30.47 15.69
C GLN A 52 13.83 -29.32 16.63
N ALA A 53 15.06 -29.25 17.10
CA ALA A 53 15.53 -28.16 17.95
C ALA A 53 15.63 -26.83 17.16
N GLU A 54 16.06 -26.88 15.90
CA GLU A 54 16.27 -25.67 15.06
C GLU A 54 15.00 -25.20 14.33
N LEU A 55 14.07 -26.12 14.03
CA LEU A 55 12.83 -25.79 13.28
C LEU A 55 12.04 -24.61 13.86
N PRO A 56 11.80 -24.46 15.18
CA PRO A 56 11.02 -23.36 15.72
C PRO A 56 11.64 -22.00 15.42
N GLY A 57 12.97 -21.88 15.49
CA GLY A 57 13.70 -20.66 15.15
C GLY A 57 13.59 -20.33 13.66
N PHE A 58 13.72 -21.34 12.82
CA PHE A 58 13.56 -21.20 11.37
C PHE A 58 12.13 -20.76 11.02
N GLU A 59 11.10 -21.45 11.51
CA GLU A 59 9.70 -21.13 11.25
C GLU A 59 9.34 -19.72 11.75
N MET A 60 9.84 -19.35 12.92
CA MET A 60 9.66 -18.00 13.44
C MET A 60 10.22 -16.95 12.48
N THR A 61 11.43 -17.16 11.98
CA THR A 61 12.13 -16.22 11.10
C THR A 61 11.41 -16.10 9.75
N PHE A 62 11.14 -17.21 9.09
CA PHE A 62 10.66 -17.22 7.71
C PHE A 62 9.14 -17.10 7.58
N ASN A 63 8.37 -17.57 8.58
CA ASN A 63 6.91 -17.50 8.53
C ASN A 63 6.33 -16.31 9.31
N GLN A 64 7.12 -15.63 10.17
CA GLN A 64 6.62 -14.52 10.97
C GLN A 64 7.44 -13.24 10.81
N VAL A 65 8.76 -13.29 11.05
CA VAL A 65 9.59 -12.08 11.13
C VAL A 65 9.77 -11.44 9.75
N PHE A 66 10.27 -12.21 8.76
CA PHE A 66 10.59 -11.69 7.44
C PHE A 66 9.35 -11.23 6.67
N PRO A 67 8.24 -12.01 6.58
CA PRO A 67 7.02 -11.54 5.96
C PRO A 67 6.48 -10.25 6.58
N ARG A 68 6.52 -10.15 7.91
CA ARG A 68 6.10 -8.92 8.60
C ARG A 68 6.99 -7.74 8.26
N CYS A 69 8.31 -7.90 8.29
CA CYS A 69 9.23 -6.83 7.94
C CYS A 69 9.02 -6.35 6.50
N LEU A 70 8.90 -7.28 5.57
CA LEU A 70 8.63 -6.98 4.17
C LEU A 70 7.33 -6.19 4.01
N ARG A 71 6.22 -6.70 4.55
CA ARG A 71 4.89 -6.14 4.35
C ARG A 71 4.71 -4.81 5.09
N TYR A 72 5.30 -4.66 6.27
CA TYR A 72 5.30 -3.39 7.00
C TYR A 72 6.06 -2.31 6.23
N SER A 73 7.27 -2.60 5.77
CA SER A 73 8.05 -1.65 4.98
C SER A 73 7.36 -1.32 3.66
N PHE A 74 6.73 -2.30 3.00
CA PHE A 74 5.96 -2.09 1.79
C PHE A 74 4.77 -1.13 2.01
N ILE A 75 3.97 -1.32 3.07
CA ILE A 75 2.83 -0.45 3.39
C ILE A 75 3.27 0.99 3.63
N VAL A 76 4.37 1.19 4.38
CA VAL A 76 4.92 2.53 4.61
C VAL A 76 5.41 3.16 3.31
N PHE A 77 6.10 2.40 2.48
CA PHE A 77 6.60 2.86 1.18
C PHE A 77 5.46 3.19 0.20
N LEU A 78 4.48 2.28 0.06
CA LEU A 78 3.32 2.49 -0.81
C LEU A 78 2.56 3.77 -0.42
N TYR A 79 2.29 3.95 0.88
CA TYR A 79 1.55 5.14 1.32
C TYR A 79 2.36 6.43 1.08
N SER A 80 3.67 6.42 1.30
CA SER A 80 4.54 7.57 1.01
C SER A 80 4.54 7.92 -0.49
N ALA A 81 4.51 6.92 -1.36
CA ALA A 81 4.36 7.14 -2.80
C ALA A 81 2.98 7.74 -3.12
N VAL A 82 1.90 7.19 -2.55
CA VAL A 82 0.55 7.75 -2.71
C VAL A 82 0.49 9.21 -2.27
N GLU A 83 1.04 9.57 -1.11
CA GLU A 83 1.11 10.96 -0.62
C GLU A 83 1.83 11.87 -1.61
N THR A 84 2.96 11.41 -2.14
CA THR A 84 3.77 12.16 -3.12
C THR A 84 3.00 12.40 -4.41
N GLU A 85 2.36 11.36 -4.94
CA GLU A 85 1.60 11.45 -6.19
C GLU A 85 0.31 12.28 -6.04
N LEU A 86 -0.34 12.25 -4.88
CA LEU A 86 -1.49 13.12 -4.58
C LEU A 86 -1.11 14.60 -4.59
N GLU A 87 0.03 14.92 -3.99
CA GLU A 87 0.53 16.29 -3.96
C GLU A 87 0.98 16.75 -5.35
N ALA A 88 1.64 15.88 -6.13
CA ALA A 88 2.03 16.14 -7.51
C ALA A 88 0.79 16.36 -8.40
N LEU A 89 -0.23 15.52 -8.27
CA LEU A 89 -1.51 15.65 -8.98
C LEU A 89 -2.19 17.00 -8.68
N ARG A 90 -2.27 17.38 -7.40
CA ARG A 90 -2.86 18.66 -7.00
C ARG A 90 -2.13 19.84 -7.64
N ARG A 91 -0.80 19.87 -7.58
CA ARG A 91 0.03 20.92 -8.20
C ARG A 91 -0.16 20.97 -9.72
N GLU A 92 -0.18 19.83 -10.37
CA GLU A 92 -0.35 19.75 -11.81
C GLU A 92 -1.74 20.24 -12.26
N LEU A 93 -2.80 19.89 -11.50
CA LEU A 93 -4.16 20.39 -11.75
C LEU A 93 -4.26 21.92 -11.57
N ILE A 94 -3.68 22.47 -10.51
CA ILE A 94 -3.63 23.92 -10.27
C ILE A 94 -2.96 24.60 -11.46
N LYS A 95 -1.80 24.12 -11.89
CA LYS A 95 -1.03 24.67 -13.01
C LYS A 95 -1.81 24.61 -14.33
N ARG A 96 -2.32 23.43 -14.70
CA ARG A 96 -3.01 23.21 -16.00
C ARG A 96 -4.33 23.94 -16.11
N ARG A 97 -5.10 23.98 -15.01
CA ARG A 97 -6.45 24.54 -15.00
C ARG A 97 -6.50 25.96 -14.45
N LYS A 98 -5.35 26.54 -14.07
CA LYS A 98 -5.23 27.87 -13.44
C LYS A 98 -6.16 28.03 -12.22
N LEU A 99 -6.23 26.95 -11.41
CA LEU A 99 -7.05 26.93 -10.20
C LEU A 99 -6.31 27.60 -9.04
N SER A 100 -7.09 28.04 -8.05
CA SER A 100 -6.54 28.52 -6.78
C SER A 100 -6.40 27.37 -5.78
N GLU A 101 -5.49 27.52 -4.84
CA GLU A 101 -5.41 26.65 -3.67
C GLU A 101 -6.72 26.67 -2.89
N VAL A 102 -7.14 25.52 -2.41
CA VAL A 102 -8.28 25.39 -1.52
C VAL A 102 -7.77 25.41 -0.07
N PRO A 103 -8.20 26.36 0.76
CA PRO A 103 -7.81 26.41 2.15
C PRO A 103 -8.27 25.14 2.89
N VAL A 104 -7.33 24.48 3.57
CA VAL A 104 -7.59 23.33 4.41
C VAL A 104 -6.88 23.48 5.75
N SER A 105 -7.32 22.74 6.76
CA SER A 105 -6.64 22.71 8.05
C SER A 105 -5.14 22.40 7.89
N ALA A 106 -4.29 23.08 8.65
CA ALA A 106 -2.86 22.78 8.71
C ALA A 106 -2.58 21.35 9.19
N LYS A 107 -3.54 20.72 9.88
CA LYS A 107 -3.47 19.33 10.37
C LYS A 107 -4.06 18.31 9.39
N ALA A 108 -4.61 18.75 8.25
CA ALA A 108 -5.20 17.85 7.28
C ALA A 108 -4.12 16.96 6.66
N THR A 109 -4.44 15.68 6.53
CA THR A 109 -3.57 14.69 5.86
C THR A 109 -3.52 14.96 4.36
N PRO A 110 -2.52 14.44 3.62
CA PRO A 110 -2.47 14.54 2.17
C PRO A 110 -3.73 14.00 1.47
N LEU A 111 -4.31 12.91 1.98
CA LEU A 111 -5.59 12.38 1.48
C LEU A 111 -6.74 13.37 1.69
N GLU A 112 -6.88 13.95 2.88
CA GLU A 112 -7.91 14.93 3.18
C GLU A 112 -7.77 16.20 2.33
N ARG A 113 -6.53 16.69 2.13
CA ARG A 113 -6.25 17.85 1.27
C ARG A 113 -6.64 17.58 -0.17
N CYS A 114 -6.23 16.43 -0.70
CA CYS A 114 -6.55 16.03 -2.07
C CYS A 114 -8.08 15.87 -2.24
N LYS A 115 -8.74 15.19 -1.29
CA LYS A 115 -10.20 15.05 -1.28
C LYS A 115 -10.88 16.42 -1.34
N THR A 116 -10.55 17.32 -0.42
CA THR A 116 -11.14 18.66 -0.36
C THR A 116 -10.93 19.42 -1.66
N PHE A 117 -9.71 19.37 -2.20
CA PHE A 117 -9.37 20.02 -3.48
C PHE A 117 -10.19 19.47 -4.64
N LEU A 118 -10.32 18.16 -4.77
CA LEU A 118 -11.04 17.51 -5.85
C LEU A 118 -12.56 17.67 -5.73
N CYS A 119 -13.10 17.61 -4.51
CA CYS A 119 -14.53 17.94 -4.27
C CYS A 119 -14.85 19.37 -4.69
N THR A 120 -14.03 20.34 -4.28
CA THR A 120 -14.29 21.77 -4.52
C THR A 120 -14.16 22.12 -6.00
N ASN A 121 -13.12 21.65 -6.68
CA ASN A 121 -12.83 22.11 -8.05
C ASN A 121 -13.42 21.22 -9.14
N PHE A 122 -13.72 19.94 -8.84
CA PHE A 122 -14.19 18.97 -9.82
C PHE A 122 -15.52 18.31 -9.43
N SER A 123 -16.10 18.68 -8.31
CA SER A 123 -17.37 18.13 -7.79
C SER A 123 -17.33 16.59 -7.67
N LEU A 124 -16.16 16.02 -7.35
CA LEU A 124 -16.04 14.58 -7.19
C LEU A 124 -16.69 14.12 -5.88
N ASP A 125 -17.59 13.14 -5.99
CA ASP A 125 -18.19 12.48 -4.84
C ASP A 125 -17.33 11.29 -4.39
N PHE A 126 -16.62 11.45 -3.29
CA PHE A 126 -15.76 10.41 -2.71
C PHE A 126 -16.54 9.25 -2.09
N GLY A 127 -17.82 9.46 -1.74
CA GLY A 127 -18.70 8.37 -1.30
C GLY A 127 -19.02 7.37 -2.39
N SER A 128 -18.91 7.76 -3.66
CA SER A 128 -19.12 6.90 -4.80
C SER A 128 -17.84 6.19 -5.32
N ILE A 129 -16.67 6.46 -4.73
CA ILE A 129 -15.40 5.86 -5.13
C ILE A 129 -15.14 4.60 -4.27
N PRO A 130 -15.32 3.38 -4.80
CA PRO A 130 -15.23 2.16 -3.98
C PRO A 130 -13.87 1.95 -3.30
N VAL A 131 -12.81 2.41 -3.94
CA VAL A 131 -11.43 2.24 -3.45
C VAL A 131 -11.02 3.28 -2.41
N TRP A 132 -11.84 4.33 -2.17
CA TRP A 132 -11.50 5.40 -1.24
C TRP A 132 -11.35 4.90 0.20
N GLU A 133 -12.27 4.06 0.65
CA GLU A 133 -12.21 3.45 1.99
C GLU A 133 -10.94 2.61 2.19
N LYS A 134 -10.45 1.96 1.11
CA LYS A 134 -9.21 1.19 1.17
C LYS A 134 -7.99 2.11 1.34
N LEU A 135 -7.97 3.28 0.71
CA LEU A 135 -6.90 4.27 0.90
C LEU A 135 -6.92 4.87 2.32
N LEU A 136 -8.10 5.14 2.88
CA LEU A 136 -8.23 5.55 4.29
C LEU A 136 -7.75 4.45 5.25
N THR A 137 -8.02 3.19 4.91
CA THR A 137 -7.52 2.06 5.69
C THR A 137 -6.00 1.96 5.60
N LEU A 138 -5.43 2.12 4.41
CA LEU A 138 -3.99 2.13 4.19
C LEU A 138 -3.30 3.23 5.02
N GLU A 139 -3.86 4.45 5.08
CA GLU A 139 -3.37 5.55 5.92
C GLU A 139 -3.29 5.13 7.40
N LYS A 140 -4.38 4.60 7.95
CA LYS A 140 -4.45 4.20 9.36
C LYS A 140 -3.53 3.04 9.71
N VAL A 141 -3.39 2.08 8.80
CA VAL A 141 -2.45 0.96 8.94
C VAL A 141 -1.01 1.46 8.93
N ARG A 142 -0.66 2.33 7.97
CA ARG A 142 0.66 2.95 7.92
C ARG A 142 0.97 3.73 9.21
N ASP A 143 0.03 4.53 9.69
CA ASP A 143 0.21 5.30 10.92
C ASP A 143 0.45 4.40 12.14
N CYS A 144 -0.29 3.31 12.27
CA CYS A 144 -0.08 2.33 13.31
C CYS A 144 1.32 1.70 13.20
N ILE A 145 1.76 1.33 11.98
CA ILE A 145 3.10 0.77 11.77
C ILE A 145 4.18 1.79 12.12
N ALA A 146 4.08 3.00 11.58
CA ALA A 146 5.12 4.03 11.71
C ALA A 146 5.27 4.56 13.14
N HIS A 147 4.18 4.71 13.88
CA HIS A 147 4.19 5.34 15.20
C HIS A 147 4.20 4.36 16.37
N THR A 148 3.73 3.13 16.18
CA THR A 148 3.61 2.14 17.26
C THR A 148 4.29 0.80 16.96
N GLY A 149 4.99 0.69 15.81
CA GLY A 149 5.56 -0.59 15.35
C GLY A 149 4.48 -1.65 15.09
N GLY A 150 3.26 -1.21 14.76
CA GLY A 150 2.10 -2.05 14.52
C GLY A 150 1.34 -2.48 15.78
N GLN A 151 1.68 -1.97 16.96
CA GLN A 151 0.98 -2.27 18.20
C GLN A 151 -0.38 -1.55 18.24
N ILE A 152 -1.47 -2.32 18.15
CA ILE A 152 -2.83 -1.76 18.01
C ILE A 152 -3.30 -1.08 19.28
N GLU A 153 -2.97 -1.63 20.44
CA GLU A 153 -3.45 -1.16 21.74
C GLU A 153 -3.13 0.31 21.99
N VAL A 154 -1.97 0.78 21.54
CA VAL A 154 -1.51 2.16 21.71
C VAL A 154 -1.73 3.02 20.47
N SER A 155 -2.36 2.49 19.43
CA SER A 155 -2.72 3.23 18.23
C SER A 155 -3.91 4.16 18.47
N ARG A 156 -3.83 5.40 17.97
CA ARG A 156 -4.96 6.34 17.98
C ARG A 156 -6.19 5.83 17.22
N ASP A 157 -5.99 4.96 16.23
CA ASP A 157 -7.03 4.38 15.37
C ASP A 157 -7.44 2.96 15.82
N ARG A 158 -7.18 2.58 17.08
CA ARG A 158 -7.41 1.26 17.65
C ARG A 158 -8.78 0.67 17.27
N ALA A 159 -9.86 1.39 17.60
CA ALA A 159 -11.23 0.90 17.35
C ALA A 159 -11.53 0.63 15.86
N PHE A 160 -10.95 1.43 14.98
CA PHE A 160 -11.05 1.21 13.53
C PHE A 160 -10.28 -0.05 13.11
N LEU A 161 -9.03 -0.19 13.56
CA LEU A 161 -8.17 -1.32 13.20
C LEU A 161 -8.71 -2.64 13.75
N GLU A 162 -9.25 -2.67 14.99
CA GLU A 162 -9.89 -3.86 15.56
C GLU A 162 -11.15 -4.28 14.77
N ARG A 163 -11.92 -3.33 14.26
CA ARG A 163 -13.07 -3.62 13.41
C ARG A 163 -12.65 -4.18 12.06
N MET A 164 -11.64 -3.58 11.41
CA MET A 164 -11.10 -4.05 10.14
C MET A 164 -10.50 -5.45 10.25
N ALA A 165 -9.81 -5.76 11.34
CA ALA A 165 -9.25 -7.08 11.59
C ALA A 165 -10.28 -8.22 11.65
N LYS A 166 -11.56 -7.88 11.85
CA LYS A 166 -12.67 -8.83 11.86
C LYS A 166 -13.32 -9.04 10.49
N SER A 167 -13.12 -8.12 9.57
CA SER A 167 -13.82 -8.08 8.27
C SER A 167 -12.94 -8.28 7.05
N ASP A 168 -11.63 -8.05 7.16
CA ASP A 168 -10.69 -8.15 6.04
C ASP A 168 -9.84 -9.41 6.15
N ILE A 169 -9.87 -10.27 5.11
CA ILE A 169 -9.17 -11.55 5.08
C ILE A 169 -7.63 -11.37 5.09
N GLY A 170 -7.14 -10.29 4.51
CA GLY A 170 -5.69 -10.00 4.42
C GLY A 170 -5.13 -9.22 5.60
N PHE A 171 -5.94 -8.98 6.63
CA PHE A 171 -5.61 -8.10 7.73
C PHE A 171 -6.12 -8.65 9.07
N GLY A 172 -5.27 -8.65 10.10
CA GLY A 172 -5.65 -9.20 11.40
C GLY A 172 -4.77 -8.69 12.55
N ILE A 173 -5.00 -9.25 13.71
CA ILE A 173 -4.20 -9.04 14.92
C ILE A 173 -3.44 -10.32 15.20
N SER A 174 -2.13 -10.21 15.45
CA SER A 174 -1.31 -11.37 15.77
C SER A 174 -1.60 -11.88 17.17
N GLU A 175 -1.85 -13.17 17.29
CA GLU A 175 -1.97 -13.90 18.55
C GLU A 175 -0.65 -14.57 18.96
N HIS A 176 0.34 -14.59 18.05
CA HIS A 176 1.63 -15.18 18.28
C HIS A 176 2.35 -14.50 19.45
N SER A 177 2.90 -15.26 20.38
CA SER A 177 3.46 -14.77 21.67
C SER A 177 4.41 -13.58 21.52
N VAL A 178 5.33 -13.64 20.53
CA VAL A 178 6.33 -12.58 20.26
C VAL A 178 5.73 -11.32 19.65
N PHE A 179 4.63 -11.45 18.87
CA PHE A 179 3.99 -10.34 18.15
C PHE A 179 2.58 -10.04 18.62
N ARG A 180 2.22 -10.52 19.79
CA ARG A 180 0.87 -10.39 20.32
C ARG A 180 0.38 -8.94 20.35
N GLY A 181 -0.84 -8.74 19.84
CA GLY A 181 -1.47 -7.43 19.75
C GLY A 181 -0.96 -6.53 18.62
N ARG A 182 -0.04 -7.02 17.78
CA ARG A 182 0.43 -6.29 16.60
C ARG A 182 -0.38 -6.63 15.37
N LEU A 183 -0.39 -5.71 14.42
CA LEU A 183 -0.99 -5.94 13.10
C LEU A 183 -0.38 -7.18 12.44
N ARG A 184 -1.23 -8.05 11.92
CA ARG A 184 -0.88 -9.12 10.99
C ARG A 184 -1.34 -8.70 9.60
N ILE A 185 -0.40 -8.48 8.70
CA ILE A 185 -0.65 -8.06 7.33
C ILE A 185 -0.22 -9.20 6.41
N GLU A 186 -1.17 -9.69 5.62
CA GLU A 186 -0.92 -10.70 4.61
C GLU A 186 -0.64 -10.05 3.24
N LYS A 187 -0.06 -10.81 2.33
CA LYS A 187 0.29 -10.32 0.99
C LYS A 187 -0.94 -9.78 0.23
N GLU A 188 -2.10 -10.38 0.44
CA GLU A 188 -3.38 -10.00 -0.17
C GLU A 188 -3.78 -8.56 0.20
N PHE A 189 -3.57 -8.15 1.45
CA PHE A 189 -3.81 -6.77 1.88
C PHE A 189 -2.86 -5.79 1.17
N CYS A 190 -1.59 -6.14 1.05
CA CYS A 190 -0.60 -5.32 0.35
C CYS A 190 -0.96 -5.15 -1.13
N PHE A 191 -1.29 -6.26 -1.83
CA PHE A 191 -1.72 -6.23 -3.23
C PHE A 191 -3.01 -5.44 -3.42
N SER A 192 -4.02 -5.67 -2.59
CA SER A 192 -5.29 -4.94 -2.69
C SER A 192 -5.13 -3.46 -2.42
N SER A 193 -4.19 -3.06 -1.56
CA SER A 193 -3.87 -1.66 -1.29
C SER A 193 -3.16 -0.98 -2.47
N ALA A 194 -2.22 -1.67 -3.12
CA ALA A 194 -1.56 -1.17 -4.34
C ALA A 194 -2.56 -1.02 -5.49
N ASN A 195 -3.41 -2.03 -5.71
CA ASN A 195 -4.49 -1.97 -6.71
C ASN A 195 -5.46 -0.82 -6.43
N ALA A 196 -5.81 -0.58 -5.16
CA ALA A 196 -6.69 0.54 -4.80
C ALA A 196 -6.06 1.89 -5.13
N ALA A 197 -4.75 2.06 -4.92
CA ALA A 197 -4.04 3.27 -5.31
C ALA A 197 -4.06 3.47 -6.83
N ILE A 198 -3.71 2.45 -7.60
CA ILE A 198 -3.75 2.49 -9.07
C ILE A 198 -5.16 2.85 -9.58
N THR A 199 -6.18 2.17 -9.09
CA THR A 199 -7.58 2.38 -9.48
C THR A 199 -8.05 3.79 -9.12
N PHE A 200 -7.65 4.31 -7.96
CA PHE A 200 -7.98 5.66 -7.52
C PHE A 200 -7.38 6.72 -8.45
N PHE A 201 -6.10 6.63 -8.74
CA PHE A 201 -5.45 7.60 -9.63
C PHE A 201 -6.01 7.52 -11.04
N ASP A 202 -6.27 6.33 -11.57
CA ASP A 202 -6.90 6.15 -12.88
C ASP A 202 -8.27 6.83 -12.96
N PHE A 203 -9.12 6.60 -11.96
CA PHE A 203 -10.42 7.25 -11.82
C PHE A 203 -10.30 8.78 -11.77
N VAL A 204 -9.38 9.31 -10.95
CA VAL A 204 -9.21 10.77 -10.82
C VAL A 204 -8.69 11.37 -12.12
N PHE A 205 -7.76 10.74 -12.80
CA PHE A 205 -7.26 11.18 -14.10
C PHE A 205 -8.37 11.28 -15.15
N GLU A 206 -9.23 10.29 -15.23
CA GLU A 206 -10.37 10.32 -16.15
C GLU A 206 -11.32 11.49 -15.84
N ARG A 207 -11.63 11.72 -14.57
CA ARG A 207 -12.55 12.76 -14.13
C ARG A 207 -11.98 14.18 -14.21
N THR A 208 -10.65 14.32 -14.14
CA THR A 208 -9.98 15.62 -14.18
C THR A 208 -9.41 15.98 -15.55
N GLY A 209 -9.60 15.09 -16.55
CA GLY A 209 -9.28 15.34 -17.96
C GLY A 209 -7.82 15.07 -18.33
N PHE A 210 -7.13 14.20 -17.58
CA PHE A 210 -5.90 13.59 -18.04
C PHE A 210 -6.25 12.41 -18.95
N GLY A 211 -6.20 12.63 -20.26
CA GLY A 211 -6.56 11.59 -21.22
C GLY A 211 -5.64 10.36 -21.15
N PRO A 212 -6.17 9.16 -21.45
CA PRO A 212 -5.31 7.99 -21.65
C PRO A 212 -4.36 8.21 -22.82
N ALA A 213 -3.25 7.48 -22.83
CA ALA A 213 -2.40 7.42 -24.03
C ALA A 213 -3.24 6.87 -25.20
N ARG A 214 -3.59 7.72 -26.16
CA ARG A 214 -4.29 7.29 -27.36
C ARG A 214 -3.33 7.35 -28.54
N LEU A 215 -3.14 6.21 -29.18
CA LEU A 215 -2.57 6.15 -30.52
C LEU A 215 -3.67 6.57 -31.49
N THR A 216 -3.59 7.79 -32.06
CA THR A 216 -4.43 8.18 -33.17
C THR A 216 -3.64 7.90 -34.46
N PHE A 217 -4.12 6.94 -35.20
CA PHE A 217 -3.68 6.78 -36.61
C PHE A 217 -4.46 7.80 -37.44
N ASP A 218 -3.78 8.82 -37.92
CA ASP A 218 -4.37 9.70 -38.96
C ASP A 218 -4.56 8.83 -40.17
N THR A 219 -5.80 8.53 -40.53
CA THR A 219 -6.21 7.92 -41.82
C THR A 219 -6.15 8.96 -42.93
#